data_28938cfd9c614d816168d7fc373e84fc
#
_entry.id   28938cfd9c614d816168d7fc373e84fc
#
_cell.length_a   1.000
_cell.length_b   1.000
_cell.length_c   1.000
_cell.angle_alpha   90.00
_cell.angle_beta   90.00
_cell.angle_gamma   90.00
#
_symmetry.space_group_name_H-M   'P 1'
#
loop_
_entity.id
_entity.type
_entity.pdbx_description
1 polymer ?
#
loop_
_entity_poly.entity_id
_entity_poly.type
_entity_poly.pdbx_seq_one_letter_code
_entity_poly.pdbx_strand_id
1 'polypeptide(L)'
;MISLGGIMMNTVGTYKHHNADICVIGGGMSGLCAAVAAARHGAKVVLMHDRSVLGGNASSEIRMWIRGAAGKENRETGILQEIELENIYRNPTMNYSVWDTVLHQMVLQEENITLLLNCSCLGCEMDGEKIASITGWQLNSYTFHTVKAKIFMDCSGDSILADLCGAAYRVGRESRDEFGEYAAPEVADRCTMGSSCLIEARKTDHPCTFIPPEWAYSYPDDESMYLKNHDIIGTGVNFWWIELGGEMDTVHDAQTINEELIKTAYGVWDHIKNHGDHGMENWELEWIGFLPGKRESRRYEGPYILTQQDLEEGREFPDAVAFGGWTMDNHNPKGFKFMGYSSHHITPKVPYQIPFRSLYSKNVPNLMFAGRNISATHMAMSSTRVMATCAVIGQAAGTGAALAIEKACPVAEVTGCHMAVLQQQLLEDGCFIPGMNRPLSGNVTFDLPDEKVTVLGNGWDRPHDGAANTVMIPDGQAMTIHFKTPVSMLRVALDPDFSRDSISCHGKYQKFAMRTHVDENTAVSMPKNLLKGCTVVAETADGKLHTQGISNNRQALRYIALPENTCRVTLEKLQSWGGEKIGIFSCDTI
;
A
#
# COMPACT_ATOMS: atom_id res chain seq x y z
N MET A 1 30.42 21.96 4.37
CA MET A 1 30.17 23.18 5.17
C MET A 1 28.76 23.63 4.85
N ILE A 2 27.92 23.79 5.86
CA ILE A 2 26.55 24.32 5.73
C ILE A 2 26.61 25.78 6.23
N SER A 3 26.11 26.72 5.44
CA SER A 3 25.99 28.11 5.86
C SER A 3 24.60 28.35 6.45
N LEU A 4 24.52 28.60 7.73
CA LEU A 4 23.31 29.05 8.41
C LEU A 4 23.57 30.48 8.93
N GLY A 5 22.99 31.48 8.25
CA GLY A 5 23.07 32.87 8.71
C GLY A 5 24.49 33.44 8.82
N GLY A 6 25.42 33.04 7.93
CA GLY A 6 26.81 33.55 7.93
C GLY A 6 27.79 32.84 8.87
N ILE A 7 27.35 31.85 9.63
CA ILE A 7 28.22 31.01 10.46
C ILE A 7 28.68 29.80 9.65
N MET A 8 29.96 29.62 9.47
CA MET A 8 30.57 28.44 8.85
C MET A 8 30.62 27.30 9.88
N MET A 9 29.79 26.27 9.69
CA MET A 9 29.84 25.07 10.53
C MET A 9 30.71 23.99 9.87
N ASN A 10 31.64 23.43 10.60
CA ASN A 10 32.31 22.20 10.18
C ASN A 10 31.32 21.04 10.36
N THR A 11 30.97 20.33 9.27
CA THR A 11 30.10 19.15 9.30
C THR A 11 30.91 17.90 9.07
N VAL A 12 30.65 16.86 9.86
CA VAL A 12 31.13 15.51 9.60
C VAL A 12 30.20 14.92 8.55
N GLY A 13 30.75 14.57 7.36
CA GLY A 13 29.94 13.89 6.36
C GLY A 13 30.57 13.89 4.98
N THR A 14 30.19 12.91 4.20
CA THR A 14 30.46 12.84 2.77
C THR A 14 29.26 13.38 1.96
N TYR A 15 29.49 13.70 0.70
CA TYR A 15 28.46 14.22 -0.21
C TYR A 15 28.35 13.31 -1.42
N LYS A 16 27.12 12.91 -1.73
CA LYS A 16 26.79 12.14 -2.93
C LYS A 16 25.71 12.84 -3.73
N HIS A 17 25.85 12.80 -5.05
CA HIS A 17 24.90 13.39 -5.98
C HIS A 17 24.26 12.29 -6.82
N HIS A 18 22.95 12.39 -7.00
CA HIS A 18 22.16 11.48 -7.80
C HIS A 18 21.39 12.26 -8.86
N ASN A 19 21.30 11.67 -10.05
CA ASN A 19 20.44 12.15 -11.12
C ASN A 19 19.44 11.05 -11.45
N ALA A 20 18.16 11.37 -11.35
CA ALA A 20 17.06 10.46 -11.58
C ALA A 20 16.00 11.10 -12.47
N ASP A 21 15.07 10.32 -12.96
CA ASP A 21 13.84 10.84 -13.57
C ASP A 21 12.84 11.20 -12.48
N ILE A 22 12.73 10.34 -11.48
CA ILE A 22 11.77 10.48 -10.37
C ILE A 22 12.49 10.29 -9.04
N CYS A 23 12.21 11.16 -8.06
CA CYS A 23 12.64 11.00 -6.69
C CYS A 23 11.41 10.76 -5.80
N VAL A 24 11.35 9.61 -5.15
CA VAL A 24 10.29 9.23 -4.21
C VAL A 24 10.81 9.39 -2.78
N ILE A 25 10.11 10.18 -1.96
CA ILE A 25 10.42 10.43 -0.56
C ILE A 25 9.40 9.69 0.31
N GLY A 26 9.89 8.76 1.12
CA GLY A 26 9.07 7.87 1.94
C GLY A 26 8.89 6.47 1.33
N GLY A 27 9.39 5.45 2.04
CA GLY A 27 9.35 4.02 1.64
C GLY A 27 8.24 3.24 2.33
N GLY A 28 7.11 3.90 2.69
CA GLY A 28 5.88 3.22 3.11
C GLY A 28 5.25 2.43 1.97
N MET A 29 4.12 1.77 2.19
CA MET A 29 3.46 0.95 1.16
C MET A 29 3.19 1.75 -0.13
N SER A 30 2.81 3.03 -0.02
CA SER A 30 2.59 3.89 -1.19
C SER A 30 3.87 4.20 -1.95
N GLY A 31 4.93 4.60 -1.24
CA GLY A 31 6.19 4.98 -1.90
C GLY A 31 6.94 3.79 -2.48
N LEU A 32 6.86 2.62 -1.83
CA LEU A 32 7.38 1.37 -2.37
C LEU A 32 6.68 1.03 -3.69
N CYS A 33 5.35 0.99 -3.71
CA CYS A 33 4.58 0.69 -4.92
C CYS A 33 4.79 1.74 -6.02
N ALA A 34 4.92 3.02 -5.65
CA ALA A 34 5.21 4.10 -6.60
C ALA A 34 6.59 3.95 -7.25
N ALA A 35 7.62 3.67 -6.45
CA ALA A 35 8.98 3.49 -6.96
C ALA A 35 9.08 2.27 -7.88
N VAL A 36 8.49 1.13 -7.47
CA VAL A 36 8.48 -0.10 -8.28
C VAL A 36 7.71 0.11 -9.59
N ALA A 37 6.52 0.72 -9.54
CA ALA A 37 5.74 1.01 -10.74
C ALA A 37 6.50 1.91 -11.71
N ALA A 38 7.06 3.01 -11.23
CA ALA A 38 7.84 3.93 -12.06
C ALA A 38 9.07 3.27 -12.70
N ALA A 39 9.78 2.43 -11.93
CA ALA A 39 10.96 1.71 -12.42
C ALA A 39 10.61 0.69 -13.51
N ARG A 40 9.51 -0.05 -13.36
CA ARG A 40 9.01 -1.02 -14.35
C ARG A 40 8.59 -0.36 -15.65
N HIS A 41 8.13 0.90 -15.60
CA HIS A 41 7.86 1.74 -16.77
C HIS A 41 9.12 2.50 -17.26
N GLY A 42 10.32 2.06 -16.90
CA GLY A 42 11.59 2.51 -17.44
C GLY A 42 12.19 3.78 -16.83
N ALA A 43 11.54 4.39 -15.84
CA ALA A 43 12.08 5.57 -15.17
C ALA A 43 13.24 5.21 -14.24
N LYS A 44 14.28 6.05 -14.18
CA LYS A 44 15.31 5.98 -13.14
C LYS A 44 14.80 6.61 -11.86
N VAL A 45 14.76 5.84 -10.79
CA VAL A 45 14.13 6.22 -9.52
C VAL A 45 15.16 6.29 -8.40
N VAL A 46 15.11 7.34 -7.58
CA VAL A 46 15.73 7.34 -6.24
C VAL A 46 14.60 7.22 -5.23
N LEU A 47 14.63 6.16 -4.40
CA LEU A 47 13.72 5.97 -3.26
C LEU A 47 14.47 6.32 -1.98
N MET A 48 14.09 7.44 -1.35
CA MET A 48 14.66 7.92 -0.09
C MET A 48 13.70 7.62 1.06
N HIS A 49 14.20 6.94 2.10
CA HIS A 49 13.41 6.57 3.27
C HIS A 49 14.17 6.81 4.57
N ASP A 50 13.52 7.44 5.52
CA ASP A 50 14.08 7.85 6.81
C ASP A 50 14.30 6.71 7.80
N ARG A 51 13.79 5.49 7.51
CA ARG A 51 13.91 4.31 8.36
C ARG A 51 14.79 3.23 7.76
N SER A 52 15.11 2.23 8.57
CA SER A 52 15.96 1.09 8.18
C SER A 52 15.22 0.04 7.36
N VAL A 53 13.89 -0.03 7.45
CA VAL A 53 13.04 -0.99 6.75
C VAL A 53 11.92 -0.30 5.99
N LEU A 54 11.51 -0.89 4.87
CA LEU A 54 10.39 -0.43 4.06
C LEU A 54 9.05 -0.83 4.67
N GLY A 55 7.94 -0.27 4.14
CA GLY A 55 6.59 -0.62 4.55
C GLY A 55 5.89 0.42 5.43
N GLY A 56 6.63 1.35 6.02
CA GLY A 56 6.05 2.40 6.87
C GLY A 56 5.30 1.81 8.08
N ASN A 57 4.02 2.12 8.24
CA ASN A 57 3.22 1.59 9.34
C ASN A 57 3.05 0.05 9.31
N ALA A 58 3.24 -0.60 8.15
CA ALA A 58 3.20 -2.04 8.02
C ALA A 58 4.54 -2.72 8.33
N SER A 59 5.63 -1.98 8.51
CA SER A 59 6.96 -2.52 8.83
C SER A 59 7.01 -3.18 10.20
N SER A 60 8.05 -3.95 10.46
CA SER A 60 8.33 -4.55 11.77
C SER A 60 8.50 -3.52 12.90
N GLU A 61 8.80 -2.26 12.55
CA GLU A 61 9.00 -1.17 13.52
C GLU A 61 7.68 -0.67 14.14
N ILE A 62 6.54 -0.80 13.42
CA ILE A 62 5.23 -0.30 13.88
C ILE A 62 4.20 -1.41 13.99
N ARG A 63 4.24 -2.38 13.06
CA ARG A 63 3.41 -3.59 13.04
C ARG A 63 1.90 -3.34 12.88
N MET A 64 1.50 -2.23 12.24
CA MET A 64 0.10 -1.99 11.92
C MET A 64 -0.33 -2.86 10.74
N TRP A 65 -1.52 -3.44 10.84
CA TRP A 65 -2.07 -4.29 9.79
C TRP A 65 -2.42 -3.51 8.53
N ILE A 66 -2.19 -4.14 7.38
CA ILE A 66 -2.65 -3.60 6.11
C ILE A 66 -4.16 -3.85 6.00
N ARG A 67 -4.91 -2.75 5.93
CA ARG A 67 -6.35 -2.76 5.64
C ARG A 67 -6.60 -2.19 4.27
N GLY A 68 -7.73 -2.61 3.65
CA GLY A 68 -8.14 -2.20 2.33
C GLY A 68 -9.65 -2.18 2.16
N ALA A 69 -10.12 -2.23 0.92
CA ALA A 69 -11.53 -2.18 0.58
C ALA A 69 -12.32 -3.36 1.19
N ALA A 70 -13.53 -3.07 1.64
CA ALA A 70 -14.44 -4.07 2.18
C ALA A 70 -14.96 -5.00 1.08
N GLY A 71 -15.15 -6.28 1.43
CA GLY A 71 -15.64 -7.30 0.50
C GLY A 71 -14.50 -7.99 -0.28
N LYS A 72 -14.63 -9.30 -0.41
CA LYS A 72 -13.59 -10.15 -1.03
C LYS A 72 -13.37 -9.82 -2.51
N GLU A 73 -14.42 -9.43 -3.21
CA GLU A 73 -14.34 -9.07 -4.63
C GLU A 73 -13.68 -7.71 -4.88
N ASN A 74 -13.53 -6.89 -3.84
CA ASN A 74 -12.91 -5.56 -3.92
C ASN A 74 -11.44 -5.57 -3.51
N ARG A 75 -10.81 -6.74 -3.44
CA ARG A 75 -9.39 -6.89 -3.11
C ARG A 75 -8.53 -6.02 -4.03
N GLU A 76 -7.56 -5.34 -3.43
CA GLU A 76 -6.52 -4.61 -4.15
C GLU A 76 -5.60 -5.59 -4.89
N THR A 77 -5.26 -5.24 -6.13
CA THR A 77 -4.43 -6.02 -7.04
C THR A 77 -3.16 -5.26 -7.43
N GLY A 78 -2.50 -5.62 -8.52
CA GLY A 78 -1.25 -5.02 -8.94
C GLY A 78 -0.07 -5.39 -8.03
N ILE A 79 0.82 -4.45 -7.77
CA ILE A 79 2.04 -4.66 -6.97
C ILE A 79 1.73 -5.13 -5.54
N LEU A 80 0.65 -4.64 -4.93
CA LEU A 80 0.26 -5.09 -3.58
C LEU A 80 -0.07 -6.57 -3.56
N GLN A 81 -0.78 -7.09 -4.55
CA GLN A 81 -1.09 -8.51 -4.66
C GLN A 81 0.17 -9.34 -4.92
N GLU A 82 1.12 -8.82 -5.68
CA GLU A 82 2.41 -9.47 -5.90
C GLU A 82 3.19 -9.59 -4.57
N ILE A 83 3.22 -8.52 -3.78
CA ILE A 83 3.82 -8.52 -2.43
C ILE A 83 3.12 -9.54 -1.52
N GLU A 84 1.78 -9.59 -1.55
CA GLU A 84 1.00 -10.54 -0.76
C GLU A 84 1.37 -11.98 -1.09
N LEU A 85 1.38 -12.33 -2.37
CA LEU A 85 1.67 -13.70 -2.82
C LEU A 85 3.12 -14.10 -2.53
N GLU A 86 4.07 -13.19 -2.70
CA GLU A 86 5.46 -13.41 -2.34
C GLU A 86 5.63 -13.60 -0.83
N ASN A 87 4.90 -12.81 -0.01
CA ASN A 87 4.92 -12.97 1.45
C ASN A 87 4.34 -14.33 1.86
N ILE A 88 3.19 -14.73 1.33
CA ILE A 88 2.59 -16.04 1.62
C ILE A 88 3.56 -17.18 1.29
N TYR A 89 4.25 -17.08 0.15
CA TYR A 89 5.20 -18.09 -0.29
C TYR A 89 6.44 -18.21 0.61
N ARG A 90 7.02 -17.07 1.01
CA ARG A 90 8.27 -17.04 1.81
C ARG A 90 8.04 -17.03 3.31
N ASN A 91 6.89 -16.55 3.74
CA ASN A 91 6.57 -16.23 5.13
C ASN A 91 5.27 -16.88 5.60
N PRO A 92 5.11 -18.20 5.48
CA PRO A 92 3.86 -18.87 5.85
C PRO A 92 3.50 -18.73 7.33
N THR A 93 4.47 -18.40 8.19
CA THR A 93 4.28 -18.15 9.62
C THR A 93 4.09 -16.67 9.96
N MET A 94 4.04 -15.80 8.97
CA MET A 94 3.82 -14.36 9.12
C MET A 94 4.80 -13.66 10.09
N ASN A 95 6.08 -14.02 9.97
CA ASN A 95 7.16 -13.41 10.75
C ASN A 95 7.51 -12.02 10.21
N TYR A 96 7.67 -11.04 11.08
CA TYR A 96 7.93 -9.64 10.70
C TYR A 96 9.26 -9.43 9.99
N SER A 97 10.32 -10.13 10.42
CA SER A 97 11.63 -9.98 9.77
C SER A 97 11.61 -10.54 8.35
N VAL A 98 10.85 -11.60 8.11
CA VAL A 98 10.65 -12.14 6.76
C VAL A 98 9.78 -11.21 5.92
N TRP A 99 8.76 -10.59 6.53
CA TRP A 99 7.94 -9.56 5.87
C TRP A 99 8.79 -8.38 5.39
N ASP A 100 9.63 -7.81 6.26
CA ASP A 100 10.54 -6.71 5.87
C ASP A 100 11.48 -7.14 4.73
N THR A 101 11.94 -8.40 4.75
CA THR A 101 12.78 -8.98 3.67
C THR A 101 12.01 -9.03 2.34
N VAL A 102 10.73 -9.40 2.36
CA VAL A 102 9.89 -9.41 1.15
C VAL A 102 9.76 -8.02 0.56
N LEU A 103 9.46 -7.02 1.39
CA LEU A 103 9.36 -5.63 0.94
C LEU A 103 10.69 -5.11 0.37
N HIS A 104 11.78 -5.42 1.04
CA HIS A 104 13.12 -5.04 0.58
C HIS A 104 13.47 -5.68 -0.76
N GLN A 105 13.15 -6.97 -0.93
CA GLN A 105 13.37 -7.71 -2.17
C GLN A 105 12.59 -7.10 -3.35
N MET A 106 11.35 -6.65 -3.14
CA MET A 106 10.55 -6.02 -4.19
C MET A 106 11.24 -4.81 -4.80
N VAL A 107 11.97 -4.06 -4.00
CA VAL A 107 12.74 -2.89 -4.47
C VAL A 107 14.08 -3.30 -5.08
N LEU A 108 14.80 -4.25 -4.47
CA LEU A 108 16.12 -4.68 -4.96
C LEU A 108 16.07 -5.41 -6.31
N GLN A 109 14.93 -5.96 -6.69
CA GLN A 109 14.75 -6.62 -7.98
C GLN A 109 14.62 -5.62 -9.14
N GLU A 110 14.37 -4.34 -8.85
CA GLU A 110 14.21 -3.30 -9.86
C GLU A 110 15.55 -2.56 -10.07
N GLU A 111 16.27 -2.88 -11.13
CA GLU A 111 17.60 -2.32 -11.44
C GLU A 111 17.59 -0.79 -11.59
N ASN A 112 16.43 -0.22 -11.91
CA ASN A 112 16.25 1.22 -12.07
C ASN A 112 16.04 1.97 -10.76
N ILE A 113 16.03 1.29 -9.59
CA ILE A 113 15.85 1.94 -8.28
C ILE A 113 17.18 2.07 -7.54
N THR A 114 17.52 3.29 -7.16
CA THR A 114 18.55 3.56 -6.14
C THR A 114 17.85 3.74 -4.79
N LEU A 115 18.06 2.79 -3.87
CA LEU A 115 17.45 2.81 -2.53
C LEU A 115 18.37 3.49 -1.52
N LEU A 116 17.85 4.50 -0.81
CA LEU A 116 18.52 5.23 0.27
C LEU A 116 17.72 5.06 1.58
N LEU A 117 18.08 4.07 2.39
CA LEU A 117 17.50 3.85 3.73
C LEU A 117 18.23 4.67 4.79
N ASN A 118 17.55 4.89 5.95
CA ASN A 118 18.04 5.76 7.04
C ASN A 118 18.40 7.17 6.52
N CYS A 119 17.69 7.64 5.52
CA CYS A 119 17.96 8.89 4.82
C CYS A 119 16.74 9.82 4.91
N SER A 120 16.82 10.79 5.80
CA SER A 120 15.77 11.80 6.03
C SER A 120 15.92 12.96 5.05
N CYS A 121 14.84 13.32 4.36
CA CYS A 121 14.79 14.53 3.54
C CYS A 121 14.86 15.77 4.44
N LEU A 122 15.84 16.64 4.20
CA LEU A 122 16.12 17.82 5.03
C LEU A 122 15.95 19.15 4.31
N GLY A 123 16.04 19.16 3.00
CA GLY A 123 16.06 20.41 2.25
C GLY A 123 15.60 20.22 0.82
N CYS A 124 15.19 21.35 0.24
CA CYS A 124 14.73 21.45 -1.13
C CYS A 124 15.31 22.72 -1.76
N GLU A 125 15.79 22.61 -2.98
CA GLU A 125 16.16 23.76 -3.81
C GLU A 125 15.09 23.95 -4.89
N MET A 126 14.64 25.18 -5.07
CA MET A 126 13.63 25.56 -6.05
C MET A 126 14.26 26.23 -7.25
N ASP A 127 13.71 25.97 -8.45
CA ASP A 127 13.93 26.71 -9.68
C ASP A 127 12.58 27.30 -10.14
N GLY A 128 12.33 28.54 -9.76
CA GLY A 128 11.01 29.15 -9.89
C GLY A 128 9.97 28.39 -9.06
N GLU A 129 8.93 27.91 -9.72
CA GLU A 129 7.86 27.13 -9.08
C GLU A 129 8.14 25.61 -9.03
N LYS A 130 9.27 25.16 -9.59
CA LYS A 130 9.63 23.74 -9.65
C LYS A 130 10.69 23.39 -8.62
N ILE A 131 10.64 22.18 -8.11
CA ILE A 131 11.71 21.59 -7.31
C ILE A 131 12.87 21.26 -8.26
N ALA A 132 14.06 21.81 -7.97
CA ALA A 132 15.29 21.53 -8.72
C ALA A 132 16.04 20.34 -8.13
N SER A 133 16.15 20.29 -6.80
CA SER A 133 16.80 19.20 -6.08
C SER A 133 16.29 19.08 -4.65
N ILE A 134 16.46 17.91 -4.08
CA ILE A 134 16.28 17.69 -2.63
C ILE A 134 17.58 17.23 -2.01
N THR A 135 17.74 17.49 -0.70
CA THR A 135 18.88 17.02 0.10
C THR A 135 18.38 16.12 1.21
N GLY A 136 18.96 14.94 1.35
CA GLY A 136 18.73 14.01 2.45
C GLY A 136 20.00 13.78 3.26
N TRP A 137 19.80 13.47 4.54
CA TRP A 137 20.84 13.04 5.48
C TRP A 137 20.71 11.56 5.79
N GLN A 138 21.70 10.76 5.42
CA GLN A 138 21.77 9.35 5.77
C GLN A 138 22.53 9.18 7.08
N LEU A 139 21.80 8.81 8.14
CA LEU A 139 22.28 8.83 9.52
C LEU A 139 23.46 7.86 9.74
N ASN A 140 23.35 6.63 9.27
CA ASN A 140 24.31 5.55 9.57
C ASN A 140 25.62 5.64 8.76
N SER A 141 25.65 6.43 7.70
CA SER A 141 26.86 6.63 6.85
C SER A 141 27.42 8.06 6.91
N TYR A 142 26.76 8.95 7.67
CA TYR A 142 27.13 10.37 7.74
C TYR A 142 27.23 10.99 6.35
N THR A 143 26.24 10.71 5.48
CA THR A 143 26.28 11.13 4.08
C THR A 143 25.12 12.06 3.76
N PHE A 144 25.43 13.20 3.12
CA PHE A 144 24.45 14.06 2.47
C PHE A 144 24.24 13.57 1.04
N HIS A 145 22.97 13.32 0.69
CA HIS A 145 22.55 12.92 -0.65
C HIS A 145 21.77 14.07 -1.27
N THR A 146 22.30 14.64 -2.35
CA THR A 146 21.56 15.58 -3.20
C THR A 146 21.00 14.83 -4.39
N VAL A 147 19.69 14.88 -4.56
CA VAL A 147 18.99 14.22 -5.67
C VAL A 147 18.39 15.27 -6.60
N LYS A 148 18.83 15.30 -7.84
CA LYS A 148 18.19 16.03 -8.93
C LYS A 148 17.24 15.09 -9.68
N ALA A 149 16.01 15.52 -9.88
CA ALA A 149 15.00 14.75 -10.61
C ALA A 149 14.08 15.66 -11.41
N LYS A 150 13.37 15.07 -12.38
CA LYS A 150 12.36 15.79 -13.16
C LYS A 150 11.05 15.89 -12.40
N ILE A 151 10.68 14.83 -11.67
CA ILE A 151 9.47 14.73 -10.83
C ILE A 151 9.88 14.29 -9.42
N PHE A 152 9.28 14.92 -8.42
CA PHE A 152 9.41 14.58 -7.01
C PHE A 152 8.09 14.07 -6.50
N MET A 153 8.11 12.98 -5.72
CA MET A 153 6.91 12.34 -5.21
C MET A 153 6.99 12.19 -3.70
N ASP A 154 6.14 12.91 -2.98
CA ASP A 154 6.06 12.82 -1.52
C ASP A 154 5.13 11.69 -1.08
N CYS A 155 5.73 10.59 -0.63
CA CYS A 155 5.08 9.43 -0.04
C CYS A 155 5.43 9.28 1.46
N SER A 156 5.92 10.34 2.09
CA SER A 156 6.35 10.33 3.51
C SER A 156 5.17 10.15 4.48
N GLY A 157 3.96 10.45 4.03
CA GLY A 157 2.75 10.47 4.83
C GLY A 157 2.62 11.71 5.71
N ASP A 158 3.69 12.47 5.93
CA ASP A 158 3.71 13.71 6.71
C ASP A 158 3.83 14.96 5.82
N SER A 159 3.82 14.79 4.48
CA SER A 159 3.97 15.88 3.51
C SER A 159 5.23 16.72 3.78
N ILE A 160 6.38 16.03 3.91
CA ILE A 160 7.63 16.69 4.30
C ILE A 160 8.08 17.74 3.29
N LEU A 161 7.76 17.59 2.00
CA LEU A 161 8.10 18.56 0.99
C LEU A 161 7.20 19.80 1.01
N ALA A 162 6.03 19.76 1.67
CA ALA A 162 5.09 20.88 1.65
C ALA A 162 5.72 22.19 2.14
N ASP A 163 6.31 22.18 3.34
CA ASP A 163 6.99 23.36 3.90
C ASP A 163 8.29 23.69 3.16
N LEU A 164 8.97 22.67 2.62
CA LEU A 164 10.27 22.86 1.95
C LEU A 164 10.13 23.52 0.57
N CYS A 165 9.04 23.25 -0.15
CA CYS A 165 8.84 23.77 -1.51
C CYS A 165 7.65 24.75 -1.65
N GLY A 166 6.95 25.05 -0.55
CA GLY A 166 5.80 25.93 -0.56
C GLY A 166 4.55 25.33 -1.23
N ALA A 167 4.44 24.00 -1.28
CA ALA A 167 3.25 23.35 -1.80
C ALA A 167 2.05 23.55 -0.86
N ALA A 168 0.89 23.81 -1.45
CA ALA A 168 -0.34 23.98 -0.68
C ALA A 168 -0.76 22.69 0.04
N TYR A 169 -1.15 22.82 1.31
CA TYR A 169 -1.61 21.70 2.12
C TYR A 169 -2.62 22.15 3.19
N ARG A 170 -3.32 21.21 3.78
CA ARG A 170 -4.29 21.35 4.88
C ARG A 170 -3.84 20.57 6.10
N VAL A 171 -4.26 21.06 7.27
CA VAL A 171 -4.08 20.40 8.57
C VAL A 171 -5.35 20.52 9.38
N GLY A 172 -5.76 19.44 10.03
CA GLY A 172 -6.95 19.43 10.87
C GLY A 172 -8.23 19.17 10.09
N ARG A 173 -9.38 19.50 10.69
CA ARG A 173 -10.70 19.21 10.15
C ARG A 173 -11.30 20.46 9.52
N GLU A 174 -11.81 20.30 8.32
CA GLU A 174 -12.59 21.32 7.62
C GLU A 174 -13.92 21.57 8.35
N SER A 175 -14.50 22.77 8.21
CA SER A 175 -15.85 23.02 8.68
C SER A 175 -16.88 22.35 7.76
N ARG A 176 -18.04 22.02 8.33
CA ARG A 176 -19.17 21.45 7.58
C ARG A 176 -19.51 22.25 6.33
N ASP A 177 -19.51 23.58 6.45
CA ASP A 177 -19.95 24.46 5.36
C ASP A 177 -18.93 24.58 4.23
N GLU A 178 -17.65 24.28 4.46
CA GLU A 178 -16.59 24.43 3.44
C GLU A 178 -16.79 23.46 2.27
N PHE A 179 -17.15 22.20 2.56
CA PHE A 179 -17.38 21.17 1.56
C PHE A 179 -18.80 20.57 1.63
N GLY A 180 -19.65 21.03 2.53
CA GLY A 180 -20.99 20.49 2.75
C GLY A 180 -20.99 19.10 3.40
N GLU A 181 -19.94 18.73 4.11
CA GLU A 181 -19.77 17.41 4.74
C GLU A 181 -20.51 17.34 6.08
N TYR A 182 -21.60 16.59 6.14
CA TYR A 182 -22.45 16.54 7.34
C TYR A 182 -21.74 15.96 8.58
N ALA A 183 -20.71 15.13 8.39
CA ALA A 183 -19.94 14.53 9.48
C ALA A 183 -18.75 15.39 9.94
N ALA A 184 -18.43 16.46 9.22
CA ALA A 184 -17.43 17.42 9.62
C ALA A 184 -17.93 18.30 10.79
N PRO A 185 -17.03 18.88 11.62
CA PRO A 185 -17.41 19.79 12.69
C PRO A 185 -18.05 21.07 12.12
N GLU A 186 -18.84 21.77 12.95
CA GLU A 186 -19.45 23.05 12.54
C GLU A 186 -18.40 24.13 12.23
N VAL A 187 -17.31 24.13 12.99
CA VAL A 187 -16.20 25.08 12.85
C VAL A 187 -14.93 24.29 12.59
N ALA A 188 -14.15 24.72 11.60
CA ALA A 188 -12.86 24.13 11.30
C ALA A 188 -11.91 24.22 12.51
N ASP A 189 -11.11 23.20 12.71
CA ASP A 189 -10.12 23.14 13.78
C ASP A 189 -8.82 22.48 13.30
N ARG A 190 -7.82 22.39 14.18
CA ARG A 190 -6.53 21.77 13.90
C ARG A 190 -6.43 20.32 14.39
N CYS A 191 -7.52 19.74 14.88
CA CYS A 191 -7.54 18.36 15.36
C CYS A 191 -7.33 17.38 14.20
N THR A 192 -6.58 16.33 14.50
CA THR A 192 -6.30 15.22 13.58
C THR A 192 -6.67 13.90 14.25
N MET A 193 -6.61 12.81 13.51
CA MET A 193 -6.57 11.48 14.11
C MET A 193 -5.17 11.26 14.69
N GLY A 194 -5.11 10.71 15.91
CA GLY A 194 -3.88 10.54 16.65
C GLY A 194 -2.95 9.45 16.09
N SER A 195 -1.88 9.21 16.84
CA SER A 195 -0.92 8.14 16.60
C SER A 195 -1.14 7.01 17.59
N SER A 196 -0.90 5.75 17.18
CA SER A 196 -1.03 4.58 18.05
C SER A 196 0.30 3.95 18.39
N CYS A 197 0.38 3.46 19.63
CA CYS A 197 1.38 2.49 20.06
C CYS A 197 0.75 1.10 20.08
N LEU A 198 1.37 0.12 19.43
CA LEU A 198 0.90 -1.25 19.42
C LEU A 198 1.64 -2.09 20.45
N ILE A 199 0.96 -3.11 20.96
CA ILE A 199 1.50 -4.11 21.88
C ILE A 199 1.30 -5.50 21.26
N GLU A 200 2.29 -6.37 21.41
CA GLU A 200 2.17 -7.81 21.21
C GLU A 200 2.49 -8.55 22.49
N ALA A 201 1.64 -9.47 22.85
CA ALA A 201 1.83 -10.38 23.96
C ALA A 201 1.92 -11.82 23.44
N ARG A 202 2.65 -12.66 24.15
CA ARG A 202 2.83 -14.07 23.84
C ARG A 202 2.23 -14.94 24.93
N LYS A 203 1.49 -15.97 24.52
CA LYS A 203 0.98 -16.99 25.44
C LYS A 203 2.11 -17.95 25.82
N THR A 204 2.18 -18.30 27.10
CA THR A 204 3.15 -19.21 27.67
C THR A 204 2.45 -20.43 28.24
N ASP A 205 3.20 -21.49 28.54
CA ASP A 205 2.72 -22.73 29.19
C ASP A 205 2.77 -22.65 30.72
N HIS A 206 3.18 -21.50 31.26
CA HIS A 206 3.31 -21.27 32.71
C HIS A 206 2.93 -19.82 33.04
N PRO A 207 2.58 -19.51 34.30
CA PRO A 207 2.33 -18.14 34.75
C PRO A 207 3.57 -17.25 34.64
N CYS A 208 3.39 -16.04 34.11
CA CYS A 208 4.42 -15.03 34.00
C CYS A 208 4.08 -13.81 34.85
N THR A 209 5.09 -13.17 35.42
CA THR A 209 4.94 -11.92 36.16
C THR A 209 5.32 -10.73 35.31
N PHE A 210 4.70 -9.59 35.54
CA PHE A 210 5.08 -8.30 34.98
C PHE A 210 5.21 -7.27 36.08
N ILE A 211 6.31 -6.54 36.08
CA ILE A 211 6.58 -5.42 36.99
C ILE A 211 6.61 -4.16 36.13
N PRO A 212 5.63 -3.25 36.26
CA PRO A 212 5.60 -2.05 35.43
C PRO A 212 6.77 -1.12 35.79
N PRO A 213 7.31 -0.38 34.78
CA PRO A 213 8.27 0.69 35.08
C PRO A 213 7.63 1.79 35.94
N GLU A 214 8.39 2.40 36.82
CA GLU A 214 7.91 3.46 37.72
C GLU A 214 7.37 4.69 36.97
N TRP A 215 7.80 4.90 35.74
CA TRP A 215 7.36 6.01 34.90
C TRP A 215 6.10 5.70 34.07
N ALA A 216 5.60 4.46 34.05
CA ALA A 216 4.36 4.10 33.39
C ALA A 216 3.13 4.71 34.09
N TYR A 217 2.09 5.00 33.33
CA TYR A 217 0.82 5.36 33.94
C TYR A 217 0.21 4.16 34.67
N SER A 218 -0.61 4.43 35.69
CA SER A 218 -1.34 3.39 36.42
C SER A 218 -2.83 3.48 36.13
N TYR A 219 -3.41 2.35 35.78
CA TYR A 219 -4.84 2.19 35.49
C TYR A 219 -5.41 1.07 36.38
N PRO A 220 -5.82 1.38 37.62
CA PRO A 220 -6.24 0.36 38.57
C PRO A 220 -7.60 -0.28 38.26
N ASP A 221 -8.41 0.33 37.41
CA ASP A 221 -9.74 -0.12 37.05
C ASP A 221 -10.12 0.30 35.61
N ASP A 222 -11.24 -0.21 35.12
CA ASP A 222 -11.75 0.04 33.77
C ASP A 222 -12.12 1.52 33.53
N GLU A 223 -12.55 2.23 34.58
CA GLU A 223 -12.90 3.66 34.48
C GLU A 223 -11.65 4.52 34.24
N SER A 224 -10.56 4.23 34.95
CA SER A 224 -9.26 4.87 34.72
C SER A 224 -8.67 4.56 33.34
N MET A 225 -9.04 3.42 32.74
CA MET A 225 -8.78 3.05 31.34
C MET A 225 -9.78 3.65 30.35
N TYR A 226 -10.61 4.62 30.76
CA TYR A 226 -11.62 5.25 29.90
C TYR A 226 -12.60 4.25 29.28
N LEU A 227 -12.91 3.14 29.95
CA LEU A 227 -13.79 2.06 29.46
C LEU A 227 -13.39 1.50 28.09
N LYS A 228 -12.10 1.44 27.79
CA LYS A 228 -11.60 0.82 26.56
C LYS A 228 -11.83 -0.69 26.60
N ASN A 229 -12.33 -1.22 25.51
CA ASN A 229 -12.43 -2.67 25.36
C ASN A 229 -11.02 -3.27 25.24
N HIS A 230 -10.58 -4.01 26.24
CA HIS A 230 -9.29 -4.68 26.31
C HIS A 230 -9.41 -6.20 26.39
N ASP A 231 -10.61 -6.75 26.14
CA ASP A 231 -10.85 -8.18 26.01
C ASP A 231 -10.30 -8.72 24.67
N ILE A 232 -8.98 -8.88 24.64
CA ILE A 232 -8.23 -9.32 23.46
C ILE A 232 -7.38 -10.56 23.73
N ILE A 233 -7.70 -11.29 24.80
CA ILE A 233 -7.00 -12.50 25.24
C ILE A 233 -6.78 -13.49 24.09
N GLY A 234 -7.77 -13.60 23.20
CA GLY A 234 -7.70 -14.49 22.05
C GLY A 234 -6.61 -14.17 21.05
N THR A 235 -6.11 -12.93 20.97
CA THR A 235 -5.16 -12.48 19.94
C THR A 235 -3.79 -12.09 20.47
N GLY A 236 -3.69 -11.65 21.72
CA GLY A 236 -2.45 -11.15 22.32
C GLY A 236 -1.85 -9.93 21.64
N VAL A 237 -2.52 -9.39 20.64
CA VAL A 237 -2.01 -8.34 19.77
C VAL A 237 -3.07 -7.30 19.49
N ASN A 238 -2.65 -6.17 19.03
CA ASN A 238 -3.39 -5.08 18.43
C ASN A 238 -3.38 -3.78 19.22
N PHE A 239 -4.19 -3.58 20.21
CA PHE A 239 -4.23 -2.38 21.06
C PHE A 239 -4.20 -1.04 20.28
N TRP A 240 -4.72 -1.01 19.03
CA TRP A 240 -4.73 0.18 18.17
C TRP A 240 -5.39 1.40 18.82
N TRP A 241 -6.25 1.19 19.80
CA TRP A 241 -6.95 2.19 20.57
C TRP A 241 -6.07 2.88 21.63
N ILE A 242 -4.82 2.42 21.85
CA ILE A 242 -3.80 3.20 22.56
C ILE A 242 -3.35 4.29 21.58
N GLU A 243 -4.13 5.36 21.52
CA GLU A 243 -4.03 6.43 20.55
C GLU A 243 -4.02 7.78 21.25
N LEU A 244 -3.06 8.65 20.92
CA LEU A 244 -2.91 10.00 21.47
C LEU A 244 -2.44 10.97 20.40
N GLY A 245 -2.50 12.27 20.72
CA GLY A 245 -1.91 13.34 19.92
C GLY A 245 -2.82 13.94 18.86
N GLY A 246 -4.12 13.56 18.79
CA GLY A 246 -5.04 14.17 17.83
C GLY A 246 -5.36 15.64 18.09
N GLU A 247 -5.15 16.13 19.32
CA GLU A 247 -5.29 17.54 19.72
C GLU A 247 -3.94 18.29 19.69
N MET A 248 -2.86 17.63 19.21
CA MET A 248 -1.50 18.17 19.15
C MET A 248 -1.01 18.21 17.68
N ASP A 249 0.12 18.84 17.43
CA ASP A 249 0.77 18.75 16.12
C ASP A 249 1.46 17.38 15.96
N THR A 250 0.83 16.47 15.19
CA THR A 250 1.32 15.10 14.99
C THR A 250 2.68 15.03 14.27
N VAL A 251 3.19 16.14 13.73
CA VAL A 251 4.52 16.23 13.11
C VAL A 251 5.53 16.79 14.10
N HIS A 252 5.30 17.99 14.64
CA HIS A 252 6.29 18.68 15.46
C HIS A 252 6.30 18.20 16.92
N ASP A 253 5.16 17.77 17.47
CA ASP A 253 5.07 17.20 18.81
C ASP A 253 5.24 15.68 18.84
N ALA A 254 5.68 15.06 17.73
CA ALA A 254 5.74 13.61 17.59
C ALA A 254 6.53 12.91 18.69
N GLN A 255 7.62 13.50 19.19
CA GLN A 255 8.41 12.93 20.27
C GLN A 255 7.63 12.94 21.59
N THR A 256 6.98 14.04 21.93
CA THR A 256 6.13 14.16 23.13
C THR A 256 4.96 13.20 23.09
N ILE A 257 4.31 13.09 21.92
CA ILE A 257 3.21 12.13 21.70
C ILE A 257 3.70 10.70 21.92
N ASN A 258 4.88 10.36 21.39
CA ASN A 258 5.45 9.03 21.54
C ASN A 258 5.76 8.68 23.00
N GLU A 259 6.34 9.59 23.75
CA GLU A 259 6.63 9.42 25.19
C GLU A 259 5.34 9.14 25.98
N GLU A 260 4.29 9.90 25.72
CA GLU A 260 2.98 9.70 26.37
C GLU A 260 2.32 8.37 25.95
N LEU A 261 2.45 7.98 24.68
CA LEU A 261 1.97 6.69 24.20
C LEU A 261 2.66 5.52 24.87
N ILE A 262 3.98 5.58 25.04
CA ILE A 262 4.76 4.53 25.70
C ILE A 262 4.35 4.40 27.17
N LYS A 263 4.23 5.52 27.91
CA LYS A 263 3.73 5.52 29.29
C LYS A 263 2.34 4.90 29.39
N THR A 264 1.44 5.26 28.47
CA THR A 264 0.10 4.73 28.40
C THR A 264 0.11 3.23 28.09
N ALA A 265 0.90 2.79 27.12
CA ALA A 265 0.96 1.40 26.68
C ALA A 265 1.45 0.45 27.79
N TYR A 266 2.50 0.86 28.53
CA TYR A 266 2.97 0.08 29.68
C TYR A 266 1.93 0.06 30.81
N GLY A 267 1.22 1.16 31.04
CA GLY A 267 0.14 1.19 32.03
C GLY A 267 -1.07 0.34 31.64
N VAL A 268 -1.42 0.31 30.35
CA VAL A 268 -2.46 -0.57 29.81
C VAL A 268 -2.06 -2.04 29.97
N TRP A 269 -0.81 -2.38 29.69
CA TRP A 269 -0.33 -3.74 29.89
C TRP A 269 -0.31 -4.13 31.37
N ASP A 270 0.08 -3.22 32.28
CA ASP A 270 0.01 -3.41 33.72
C ASP A 270 -1.43 -3.68 34.20
N HIS A 271 -2.39 -2.88 33.72
CA HIS A 271 -3.80 -3.12 34.02
C HIS A 271 -4.25 -4.52 33.61
N ILE A 272 -4.00 -4.89 32.37
CA ILE A 272 -4.44 -6.20 31.81
C ILE A 272 -3.74 -7.35 32.54
N LYS A 273 -2.51 -7.16 33.01
CA LYS A 273 -1.71 -8.22 33.61
C LYS A 273 -1.91 -8.34 35.13
N ASN A 274 -2.04 -7.21 35.82
CA ASN A 274 -1.95 -7.15 37.29
C ASN A 274 -3.23 -6.65 37.99
N HIS A 275 -4.14 -6.00 37.25
CA HIS A 275 -5.35 -5.42 37.82
C HIS A 275 -6.61 -6.13 37.25
N GLY A 276 -7.41 -6.74 38.13
CA GLY A 276 -8.59 -7.51 37.73
C GLY A 276 -8.27 -8.91 37.24
N ASP A 277 -9.32 -9.60 36.79
CA ASP A 277 -9.22 -10.96 36.21
C ASP A 277 -9.47 -10.92 34.72
N HIS A 278 -8.40 -10.75 33.97
CA HIS A 278 -8.42 -10.71 32.50
C HIS A 278 -7.92 -12.02 31.86
N GLY A 279 -7.66 -13.07 32.67
CA GLY A 279 -7.20 -14.38 32.19
C GLY A 279 -5.80 -14.34 31.54
N MET A 280 -4.97 -13.38 31.94
CA MET A 280 -3.66 -13.12 31.31
C MET A 280 -2.47 -13.68 32.13
N GLU A 281 -2.68 -14.57 33.09
CA GLU A 281 -1.61 -15.12 33.93
C GLU A 281 -0.49 -15.77 33.09
N ASN A 282 -0.89 -16.53 32.05
CA ASN A 282 0.02 -17.24 31.15
C ASN A 282 0.36 -16.42 29.91
N TRP A 283 0.46 -15.08 30.03
CA TRP A 283 0.85 -14.21 28.94
C TRP A 283 2.01 -13.30 29.36
N GLU A 284 2.95 -13.06 28.48
CA GLU A 284 4.04 -12.13 28.67
C GLU A 284 4.07 -11.08 27.55
N LEU A 285 4.61 -9.92 27.86
CA LEU A 285 4.86 -8.87 26.86
C LEU A 285 6.00 -9.34 25.96
N GLU A 286 5.73 -9.45 24.64
CA GLU A 286 6.77 -9.83 23.67
C GLU A 286 7.34 -8.60 22.97
N TRP A 287 6.50 -7.64 22.65
CA TRP A 287 6.92 -6.45 21.93
C TRP A 287 6.00 -5.26 22.20
N ILE A 288 6.59 -4.07 22.19
CA ILE A 288 5.89 -2.79 22.26
C ILE A 288 6.51 -1.82 21.25
N GLY A 289 5.67 -1.06 20.56
CA GLY A 289 6.11 -0.12 19.53
C GLY A 289 6.67 1.17 20.09
N PHE A 290 7.99 1.37 20.00
CA PHE A 290 8.63 2.64 20.34
C PHE A 290 8.55 3.69 19.22
N LEU A 291 8.04 3.31 18.06
CA LEU A 291 7.73 4.20 16.95
C LEU A 291 6.22 4.18 16.69
N PRO A 292 5.52 5.31 16.89
CA PRO A 292 4.06 5.31 16.78
C PRO A 292 3.58 5.24 15.33
N GLY A 293 2.48 4.53 15.12
CA GLY A 293 1.77 4.51 13.85
C GLY A 293 0.90 5.75 13.70
N LYS A 294 1.32 6.71 12.89
CA LYS A 294 0.55 7.92 12.59
C LYS A 294 -0.61 7.63 11.65
N ARG A 295 -1.79 8.20 11.93
CA ARG A 295 -2.96 8.13 11.05
C ARG A 295 -3.09 9.34 10.16
N GLU A 296 -2.87 10.52 10.71
CA GLU A 296 -3.07 11.79 10.02
C GLU A 296 -1.99 12.79 10.41
N SER A 297 -1.71 13.72 9.48
CA SER A 297 -0.91 14.91 9.69
C SER A 297 -1.31 15.97 8.67
N ARG A 298 -0.49 16.25 7.66
CA ARG A 298 -0.76 17.17 6.57
C ARG A 298 -1.34 16.42 5.37
N ARG A 299 -2.25 17.06 4.65
CA ARG A 299 -2.82 16.60 3.37
C ARG A 299 -2.55 17.65 2.32
N TYR A 300 -1.95 17.25 1.20
CA TYR A 300 -1.71 18.16 0.08
C TYR A 300 -3.01 18.66 -0.55
N GLU A 301 -2.94 19.79 -1.22
CA GLU A 301 -4.00 20.26 -2.10
C GLU A 301 -3.61 20.03 -3.57
N GLY A 302 -4.34 19.15 -4.21
CA GLY A 302 -4.33 18.96 -5.66
C GLY A 302 -5.35 19.84 -6.38
N PRO A 303 -5.45 19.73 -7.71
CA PRO A 303 -6.52 20.34 -8.47
C PRO A 303 -7.91 19.83 -8.11
N TYR A 304 -8.00 18.64 -7.50
CA TYR A 304 -9.22 18.09 -6.94
C TYR A 304 -9.01 17.67 -5.49
N ILE A 305 -9.93 18.05 -4.62
CA ILE A 305 -9.96 17.62 -3.22
C ILE A 305 -11.10 16.60 -3.07
N LEU A 306 -10.75 15.35 -2.78
CA LEU A 306 -11.72 14.28 -2.60
C LEU A 306 -12.53 14.51 -1.32
N THR A 307 -13.86 14.36 -1.35
CA THR A 307 -14.78 14.70 -0.27
C THR A 307 -15.55 13.48 0.24
N GLN A 308 -16.22 13.64 1.41
CA GLN A 308 -17.13 12.64 1.98
C GLN A 308 -18.20 12.21 0.96
N GLN A 309 -18.81 13.17 0.28
CA GLN A 309 -19.89 12.91 -0.69
C GLN A 309 -19.39 12.09 -1.88
N ASP A 310 -18.17 12.35 -2.36
CA ASP A 310 -17.58 11.58 -3.45
C ASP A 310 -17.50 10.08 -3.10
N LEU A 311 -17.16 9.79 -1.84
CA LEU A 311 -17.05 8.41 -1.35
C LEU A 311 -18.44 7.77 -1.13
N GLU A 312 -19.37 8.49 -0.53
CA GLU A 312 -20.71 7.96 -0.23
C GLU A 312 -21.55 7.75 -1.48
N GLU A 313 -21.50 8.68 -2.42
CA GLU A 313 -22.21 8.59 -3.69
C GLU A 313 -21.51 7.66 -4.68
N GLY A 314 -20.21 7.42 -4.47
CA GLY A 314 -19.34 6.69 -5.41
C GLY A 314 -19.24 7.42 -6.73
N ARG A 315 -18.85 8.69 -6.66
CA ARG A 315 -18.68 9.53 -7.84
C ARG A 315 -17.75 8.91 -8.85
N GLU A 316 -18.15 8.92 -10.10
CA GLU A 316 -17.31 8.49 -11.22
C GLU A 316 -16.45 9.66 -11.72
N PHE A 317 -15.18 9.37 -11.97
CA PHE A 317 -14.21 10.34 -12.46
C PHE A 317 -13.63 9.90 -13.80
N PRO A 318 -13.58 10.79 -14.81
CA PRO A 318 -12.94 10.46 -16.09
C PRO A 318 -11.43 10.20 -15.94
N ASP A 319 -10.83 10.74 -14.88
CA ASP A 319 -9.43 10.56 -14.51
C ASP A 319 -9.25 9.60 -13.31
N ALA A 320 -10.15 8.64 -13.13
CA ALA A 320 -10.01 7.58 -12.14
C ALA A 320 -8.76 6.72 -12.42
N VAL A 321 -7.93 6.50 -11.41
CA VAL A 321 -6.67 5.72 -11.53
C VAL A 321 -6.48 4.71 -10.40
N ALA A 322 -7.25 4.82 -9.33
CA ALA A 322 -7.20 3.93 -8.17
C ALA A 322 -8.58 3.84 -7.53
N PHE A 323 -8.69 3.05 -6.48
CA PHE A 323 -9.93 2.89 -5.74
C PHE A 323 -9.68 2.71 -4.26
N GLY A 324 -10.72 2.92 -3.47
CA GLY A 324 -10.79 2.57 -2.07
C GLY A 324 -12.12 1.92 -1.74
N GLY A 325 -12.33 1.59 -0.47
CA GLY A 325 -13.55 0.92 -0.03
C GLY A 325 -13.53 0.56 1.45
N TRP A 326 -12.60 1.15 2.21
CA TRP A 326 -12.65 1.11 3.66
C TRP A 326 -13.75 2.05 4.16
N THR A 327 -14.34 1.78 5.31
CA THR A 327 -15.23 2.74 5.98
C THR A 327 -14.49 4.05 6.25
N MET A 328 -15.17 5.18 6.22
CA MET A 328 -14.64 6.42 6.77
C MET A 328 -14.56 6.25 8.29
N ASP A 329 -13.38 5.84 8.73
CA ASP A 329 -13.04 5.48 10.11
C ASP A 329 -12.44 6.71 10.79
N ASN A 330 -13.33 7.58 11.27
CA ASN A 330 -12.97 8.84 11.89
C ASN A 330 -12.76 8.66 13.39
N HIS A 331 -11.53 8.89 13.84
CA HIS A 331 -11.15 8.76 15.24
C HIS A 331 -11.33 10.08 16.00
N ASN A 332 -11.88 9.99 17.22
CA ASN A 332 -11.96 11.15 18.10
C ASN A 332 -10.55 11.66 18.45
N PRO A 333 -10.26 12.97 18.35
CA PRO A 333 -8.94 13.53 18.61
C PRO A 333 -8.37 13.23 20.01
N LYS A 334 -9.24 13.02 21.01
CA LYS A 334 -8.85 12.62 22.37
C LYS A 334 -8.29 11.19 22.45
N GLY A 335 -8.56 10.37 21.42
CA GLY A 335 -8.04 9.01 21.30
C GLY A 335 -8.31 8.15 22.53
N PHE A 336 -7.27 7.69 23.21
CA PHE A 336 -7.35 6.89 24.43
C PHE A 336 -8.16 7.58 25.53
N LYS A 337 -8.02 8.89 25.68
CA LYS A 337 -8.70 9.69 26.72
C LYS A 337 -10.18 9.96 26.44
N PHE A 338 -10.72 9.48 25.31
CA PHE A 338 -12.16 9.53 25.04
C PHE A 338 -12.84 8.34 25.72
N MET A 339 -13.94 8.59 26.45
CA MET A 339 -14.65 7.53 27.18
C MET A 339 -15.29 6.54 26.20
N GLY A 340 -15.00 5.26 26.36
CA GLY A 340 -15.53 4.19 25.51
C GLY A 340 -14.87 4.12 24.12
N TYR A 341 -15.63 3.71 23.12
CA TYR A 341 -15.14 3.52 21.74
C TYR A 341 -14.92 4.85 21.03
N SER A 342 -13.69 5.10 20.60
CA SER A 342 -13.25 6.41 20.09
C SER A 342 -13.33 6.55 18.57
N SER A 343 -13.88 5.58 17.86
CA SER A 343 -13.98 5.61 16.39
C SER A 343 -15.43 5.75 15.94
N HIS A 344 -15.66 6.53 14.89
CA HIS A 344 -16.96 6.68 14.25
C HIS A 344 -16.85 6.24 12.79
N HIS A 345 -17.74 5.33 12.38
CA HIS A 345 -17.67 4.71 11.06
C HIS A 345 -18.83 5.16 10.18
N ILE A 346 -18.50 5.63 8.98
CA ILE A 346 -19.47 5.93 7.92
C ILE A 346 -19.13 5.02 6.74
N THR A 347 -20.12 4.30 6.23
CA THR A 347 -19.92 3.36 5.13
C THR A 347 -19.94 4.08 3.78
N PRO A 348 -18.86 4.09 3.01
CA PRO A 348 -18.85 4.64 1.65
C PRO A 348 -19.51 3.65 0.67
N LYS A 349 -19.75 4.08 -0.56
CA LYS A 349 -19.97 3.15 -1.67
C LYS A 349 -18.67 2.37 -1.94
N VAL A 350 -18.77 1.06 -2.10
CA VAL A 350 -17.61 0.19 -2.26
C VAL A 350 -17.72 -0.59 -3.57
N PRO A 351 -16.72 -0.52 -4.45
CA PRO A 351 -15.55 0.36 -4.42
C PRO A 351 -15.89 1.79 -4.87
N TYR A 352 -15.19 2.81 -4.34
CA TYR A 352 -15.23 4.18 -4.87
C TYR A 352 -13.94 4.50 -5.63
N GLN A 353 -14.04 5.41 -6.60
CA GLN A 353 -12.92 5.82 -7.44
C GLN A 353 -12.06 6.91 -6.79
N ILE A 354 -10.77 6.93 -7.12
CA ILE A 354 -9.80 7.97 -6.73
C ILE A 354 -9.24 8.61 -8.01
N PRO A 355 -9.44 9.95 -8.21
CA PRO A 355 -9.01 10.63 -9.42
C PRO A 355 -7.51 10.98 -9.39
N PHE A 356 -6.87 11.01 -10.56
CA PHE A 356 -5.46 11.39 -10.71
C PHE A 356 -5.18 12.83 -10.25
N ARG A 357 -6.14 13.75 -10.44
CA ARG A 357 -6.06 15.13 -9.96
C ARG A 357 -5.93 15.30 -8.45
N SER A 358 -6.17 14.26 -7.68
CA SER A 358 -5.92 14.25 -6.22
C SER A 358 -4.50 13.79 -5.86
N LEU A 359 -3.62 13.51 -6.85
CA LEU A 359 -2.30 12.91 -6.66
C LEU A 359 -1.12 13.82 -7.06
N TYR A 360 -1.38 15.06 -7.45
CA TYR A 360 -0.32 16.03 -7.76
C TYR A 360 -0.68 17.44 -7.27
N SER A 361 0.36 18.26 -7.06
CA SER A 361 0.21 19.59 -6.46
C SER A 361 -0.48 20.58 -7.40
N LYS A 362 -1.36 21.41 -6.83
CA LYS A 362 -2.02 22.49 -7.57
C LYS A 362 -1.09 23.66 -7.91
N ASN A 363 0.04 23.82 -7.19
CA ASN A 363 0.91 24.99 -7.29
C ASN A 363 2.41 24.66 -7.47
N VAL A 364 2.84 23.40 -7.33
CA VAL A 364 4.22 22.97 -7.62
C VAL A 364 4.19 21.96 -8.76
N PRO A 365 4.51 22.37 -10.01
CA PRO A 365 4.18 21.61 -11.22
C PRO A 365 4.82 20.23 -11.34
N ASN A 366 5.94 19.98 -10.65
CA ASN A 366 6.66 18.71 -10.67
C ASN A 366 6.61 17.96 -9.35
N LEU A 367 5.65 18.30 -8.48
CA LEU A 367 5.39 17.59 -7.23
C LEU A 367 4.14 16.72 -7.35
N MET A 368 4.31 15.44 -7.10
CA MET A 368 3.24 14.46 -6.90
C MET A 368 3.24 13.95 -5.45
N PHE A 369 2.18 13.28 -5.06
CA PHE A 369 2.08 12.66 -3.73
C PHE A 369 1.20 11.41 -3.77
N ALA A 370 1.51 10.47 -2.89
CA ALA A 370 0.74 9.24 -2.73
C ALA A 370 0.78 8.77 -1.28
N GLY A 371 -0.30 8.16 -0.84
CA GLY A 371 -0.47 7.68 0.53
C GLY A 371 -1.58 8.42 1.26
N ARG A 372 -1.48 8.53 2.59
CA ARG A 372 -2.50 9.20 3.41
C ARG A 372 -2.57 10.72 3.20
N ASN A 373 -1.53 11.29 2.60
CA ASN A 373 -1.36 12.73 2.38
C ASN A 373 -1.85 13.22 1.01
N ILE A 374 -2.63 12.43 0.28
CA ILE A 374 -3.25 12.86 -0.97
C ILE A 374 -4.25 14.00 -0.73
N SER A 375 -4.70 14.63 -1.82
CA SER A 375 -5.66 15.73 -1.78
C SER A 375 -7.06 15.23 -1.44
N ALA A 376 -7.41 15.30 -0.18
CA ALA A 376 -8.70 14.87 0.37
C ALA A 376 -9.07 15.70 1.60
N THR A 377 -10.34 15.82 1.91
CA THR A 377 -10.82 16.35 3.19
C THR A 377 -10.44 15.39 4.32
N HIS A 378 -10.52 15.85 5.57
CA HIS A 378 -10.34 14.99 6.74
C HIS A 378 -11.27 13.77 6.70
N MET A 379 -12.54 13.99 6.34
CA MET A 379 -13.54 12.92 6.27
C MET A 379 -13.20 11.88 5.19
N ALA A 380 -12.94 12.32 3.96
CA ALA A 380 -12.55 11.40 2.89
C ALA A 380 -11.22 10.68 3.20
N MET A 381 -10.24 11.38 3.78
CA MET A 381 -8.95 10.80 4.15
C MET A 381 -9.12 9.71 5.22
N SER A 382 -10.12 9.78 6.10
CA SER A 382 -10.36 8.74 7.10
C SER A 382 -10.62 7.35 6.48
N SER A 383 -11.02 7.29 5.20
CA SER A 383 -11.13 6.07 4.41
C SER A 383 -9.90 5.82 3.53
N THR A 384 -9.42 6.82 2.79
CA THR A 384 -8.35 6.63 1.78
C THR A 384 -6.97 6.34 2.39
N ARG A 385 -6.78 6.60 3.70
CA ARG A 385 -5.51 6.43 4.43
C ARG A 385 -5.09 4.99 4.68
N VAL A 386 -5.96 4.00 4.52
CA VAL A 386 -5.59 2.62 4.80
C VAL A 386 -4.55 2.11 3.81
N MET A 387 -3.64 1.27 4.29
CA MET A 387 -2.38 1.00 3.59
C MET A 387 -2.54 0.27 2.25
N ALA A 388 -3.55 -0.58 2.08
CA ALA A 388 -3.81 -1.23 0.79
C ALA A 388 -4.28 -0.21 -0.26
N THR A 389 -5.20 0.70 0.11
CA THR A 389 -5.59 1.83 -0.72
C THR A 389 -4.39 2.74 -1.04
N CYS A 390 -3.56 3.04 -0.03
CA CYS A 390 -2.32 3.80 -0.26
C CYS A 390 -1.36 3.11 -1.24
N ALA A 391 -1.28 1.78 -1.22
CA ALA A 391 -0.42 1.01 -2.14
C ALA A 391 -0.89 1.13 -3.60
N VAL A 392 -2.20 1.00 -3.86
CA VAL A 392 -2.73 1.15 -5.24
C VAL A 392 -2.68 2.61 -5.72
N ILE A 393 -2.87 3.59 -4.82
CA ILE A 393 -2.62 5.01 -5.11
C ILE A 393 -1.14 5.22 -5.49
N GLY A 394 -0.22 4.59 -4.74
CA GLY A 394 1.21 4.65 -5.02
C GLY A 394 1.55 4.10 -6.40
N GLN A 395 1.04 2.93 -6.74
CA GLN A 395 1.24 2.35 -8.08
C GLN A 395 0.70 3.28 -9.17
N ALA A 396 -0.52 3.82 -9.01
CA ALA A 396 -1.11 4.74 -9.96
C ALA A 396 -0.29 6.03 -10.15
N ALA A 397 0.19 6.61 -9.05
CA ALA A 397 1.02 7.81 -9.09
C ALA A 397 2.39 7.55 -9.76
N GLY A 398 3.02 6.40 -9.44
CA GLY A 398 4.30 6.00 -10.03
C GLY A 398 4.20 5.76 -11.54
N THR A 399 3.17 5.04 -11.99
CA THR A 399 2.89 4.82 -13.42
C THR A 399 2.61 6.14 -14.13
N GLY A 400 1.78 7.03 -13.53
CA GLY A 400 1.50 8.36 -14.08
C GLY A 400 2.72 9.26 -14.18
N ALA A 401 3.63 9.21 -13.19
CA ALA A 401 4.90 9.94 -13.23
C ALA A 401 5.82 9.41 -14.35
N ALA A 402 5.93 8.09 -14.49
CA ALA A 402 6.72 7.49 -15.58
C ALA A 402 6.17 7.85 -16.96
N LEU A 403 4.83 7.84 -17.11
CA LEU A 403 4.19 8.27 -18.36
C LEU A 403 4.48 9.75 -18.68
N ALA A 404 4.45 10.64 -17.68
CA ALA A 404 4.82 12.05 -17.88
C ALA A 404 6.29 12.20 -18.34
N ILE A 405 7.20 11.38 -17.79
CA ILE A 405 8.61 11.31 -18.23
C ILE A 405 8.72 10.82 -19.66
N GLU A 406 8.04 9.72 -20.00
CA GLU A 406 8.01 9.13 -21.35
C GLU A 406 7.50 10.12 -22.40
N LYS A 407 6.40 10.82 -22.09
CA LYS A 407 5.79 11.82 -23.00
C LYS A 407 6.48 13.18 -22.95
N ALA A 408 7.49 13.36 -22.09
CA ALA A 408 8.20 14.62 -21.87
C ALA A 408 7.23 15.80 -21.60
N CYS A 409 6.18 15.56 -20.80
CA CYS A 409 5.13 16.53 -20.50
C CYS A 409 5.01 16.82 -18.99
N PRO A 410 4.42 17.95 -18.59
CA PRO A 410 4.04 18.20 -17.21
C PRO A 410 3.05 17.15 -16.69
N VAL A 411 3.11 16.84 -15.38
CA VAL A 411 2.20 15.87 -14.74
C VAL A 411 0.73 16.21 -14.99
N ALA A 412 0.36 17.49 -14.90
CA ALA A 412 -1.01 17.94 -15.13
C ALA A 412 -1.52 17.63 -16.56
N GLU A 413 -0.64 17.59 -17.54
CA GLU A 413 -0.99 17.29 -18.94
C GLU A 413 -1.39 15.82 -19.13
N VAL A 414 -0.92 14.91 -18.26
CA VAL A 414 -1.36 13.51 -18.28
C VAL A 414 -2.88 13.43 -18.12
N THR A 415 -3.46 14.26 -17.24
CA THR A 415 -4.93 14.30 -17.04
C THR A 415 -5.68 14.70 -18.31
N GLY A 416 -5.17 15.69 -19.06
CA GLY A 416 -5.86 16.22 -20.23
C GLY A 416 -5.61 15.44 -21.52
N CYS A 417 -4.39 14.90 -21.71
CA CYS A 417 -3.94 14.39 -23.01
C CYS A 417 -3.62 12.89 -23.02
N HIS A 418 -3.29 12.29 -21.85
CA HIS A 418 -2.76 10.93 -21.79
C HIS A 418 -3.51 10.03 -20.80
N MET A 419 -4.67 10.45 -20.29
CA MET A 419 -5.39 9.69 -19.26
C MET A 419 -5.79 8.28 -19.72
N ALA A 420 -6.29 8.14 -20.93
CA ALA A 420 -6.65 6.82 -21.49
C ALA A 420 -5.44 5.87 -21.56
N VAL A 421 -4.25 6.42 -21.87
CA VAL A 421 -3.00 5.64 -21.89
C VAL A 421 -2.62 5.21 -20.48
N LEU A 422 -2.69 6.12 -19.50
CA LEU A 422 -2.40 5.81 -18.10
C LEU A 422 -3.36 4.73 -17.57
N GLN A 423 -4.65 4.86 -17.81
CA GLN A 423 -5.66 3.89 -17.37
C GLN A 423 -5.43 2.52 -18.02
N GLN A 424 -5.09 2.50 -19.31
CA GLN A 424 -4.74 1.25 -19.99
C GLN A 424 -3.50 0.59 -19.38
N GLN A 425 -2.40 1.32 -19.16
CA GLN A 425 -1.19 0.81 -18.53
C GLN A 425 -1.48 0.23 -17.15
N LEU A 426 -2.27 0.93 -16.33
CA LEU A 426 -2.67 0.44 -15.00
C LEU A 426 -3.44 -0.87 -15.08
N LEU A 427 -4.40 -1.00 -15.99
CA LEU A 427 -5.16 -2.23 -16.19
C LEU A 427 -4.28 -3.38 -16.74
N GLU A 428 -3.34 -3.07 -17.61
CA GLU A 428 -2.35 -4.04 -18.11
C GLU A 428 -1.45 -4.54 -16.98
N ASP A 429 -1.04 -3.68 -16.06
CA ASP A 429 -0.26 -4.02 -14.85
C ASP A 429 -1.08 -4.74 -13.77
N GLY A 430 -2.32 -5.08 -14.04
CA GLY A 430 -3.21 -5.80 -13.13
C GLY A 430 -3.83 -4.93 -12.04
N CYS A 431 -3.79 -3.59 -12.15
CA CYS A 431 -4.57 -2.70 -11.29
C CYS A 431 -6.06 -2.83 -11.58
N PHE A 432 -6.87 -2.39 -10.62
CA PHE A 432 -8.31 -2.29 -10.79
C PHE A 432 -8.74 -0.82 -10.75
N ILE A 433 -9.52 -0.43 -11.73
CA ILE A 433 -10.22 0.86 -11.77
C ILE A 433 -11.71 0.52 -11.86
N PRO A 434 -12.54 0.85 -10.84
CA PRO A 434 -13.96 0.53 -10.83
C PRO A 434 -14.68 1.03 -12.08
N GLY A 435 -15.49 0.17 -12.69
CA GLY A 435 -16.22 0.47 -13.92
C GLY A 435 -15.42 0.34 -15.23
N MET A 436 -14.13 -0.02 -15.16
CA MET A 436 -13.28 -0.15 -16.35
C MET A 436 -12.74 -1.57 -16.50
N ASN A 437 -12.85 -2.13 -17.69
CA ASN A 437 -12.18 -3.36 -18.11
C ASN A 437 -10.98 -3.04 -19.01
N ARG A 438 -10.03 -3.95 -19.05
CA ARG A 438 -8.83 -3.81 -19.89
C ARG A 438 -9.21 -3.93 -21.38
N PRO A 439 -8.77 -2.99 -22.24
CA PRO A 439 -8.87 -3.16 -23.67
C PRO A 439 -8.12 -4.41 -24.13
N LEU A 440 -8.71 -5.20 -25.01
CA LEU A 440 -8.11 -6.42 -25.54
C LEU A 440 -7.50 -6.18 -26.91
N SER A 441 -6.42 -6.89 -27.21
CA SER A 441 -5.75 -6.85 -28.52
C SER A 441 -6.65 -7.36 -29.66
N GLY A 442 -7.60 -8.24 -29.32
CA GLY A 442 -8.41 -8.96 -30.32
C GLY A 442 -7.63 -9.98 -31.14
N ASN A 443 -6.37 -10.22 -30.81
CA ASN A 443 -5.43 -11.08 -31.54
C ASN A 443 -5.51 -12.56 -31.13
N VAL A 444 -6.18 -12.87 -30.02
CA VAL A 444 -6.17 -14.19 -29.37
C VAL A 444 -7.45 -14.96 -29.65
N THR A 445 -7.31 -16.28 -29.90
CA THR A 445 -8.41 -17.27 -29.93
C THR A 445 -7.98 -18.52 -29.16
N PHE A 446 -8.96 -19.36 -28.76
CA PHE A 446 -8.72 -20.51 -27.89
C PHE A 446 -9.39 -21.77 -28.40
N ASP A 447 -8.77 -22.94 -28.18
CA ASP A 447 -9.40 -24.25 -28.38
C ASP A 447 -10.24 -24.62 -27.15
N LEU A 448 -11.28 -23.83 -26.88
CA LEU A 448 -12.17 -23.97 -25.72
C LEU A 448 -13.64 -23.76 -26.16
N PRO A 449 -14.62 -24.24 -25.38
CA PRO A 449 -16.04 -23.92 -25.61
C PRO A 449 -16.29 -22.40 -25.58
N ASP A 450 -17.23 -21.93 -26.42
CA ASP A 450 -17.54 -20.51 -26.62
C ASP A 450 -17.80 -19.74 -25.31
N GLU A 451 -18.48 -20.38 -24.35
CA GLU A 451 -18.71 -19.78 -23.02
C GLU A 451 -17.43 -19.42 -22.27
N LYS A 452 -16.40 -20.28 -22.36
CA LYS A 452 -15.10 -20.04 -21.76
C LYS A 452 -14.30 -18.98 -22.53
N VAL A 453 -14.39 -19.01 -23.86
CA VAL A 453 -13.77 -17.98 -24.72
C VAL A 453 -14.34 -16.60 -24.40
N THR A 454 -15.65 -16.50 -24.18
CA THR A 454 -16.31 -15.24 -23.79
C THR A 454 -15.74 -14.69 -22.46
N VAL A 455 -15.52 -15.55 -21.47
CA VAL A 455 -14.93 -15.14 -20.18
C VAL A 455 -13.50 -14.64 -20.36
N LEU A 456 -12.64 -15.41 -21.06
CA LEU A 456 -11.24 -15.02 -21.29
C LEU A 456 -11.09 -13.75 -22.13
N GLY A 457 -12.11 -13.42 -22.92
CA GLY A 457 -12.13 -12.32 -23.87
C GLY A 457 -12.96 -11.10 -23.43
N ASN A 458 -13.24 -10.88 -22.13
CA ASN A 458 -14.04 -9.76 -21.67
C ASN A 458 -13.24 -8.61 -21.02
N GLY A 459 -11.95 -8.81 -20.79
CA GLY A 459 -11.05 -7.81 -20.23
C GLY A 459 -11.14 -7.60 -18.71
N TRP A 460 -11.90 -8.40 -17.98
CA TRP A 460 -11.96 -8.38 -16.53
C TRP A 460 -11.00 -9.41 -15.92
N ASP A 461 -9.98 -8.95 -15.23
CA ASP A 461 -8.99 -9.80 -14.55
C ASP A 461 -9.36 -10.06 -13.08
N ARG A 462 -10.66 -10.19 -12.81
CA ARG A 462 -11.24 -10.39 -11.47
C ARG A 462 -12.70 -10.82 -11.53
N PRO A 463 -13.31 -11.27 -10.41
CA PRO A 463 -14.77 -11.41 -10.31
C PRO A 463 -15.47 -10.09 -10.68
N HIS A 464 -16.58 -10.17 -11.37
CA HIS A 464 -17.34 -9.02 -11.86
C HIS A 464 -18.83 -9.32 -11.87
N ASP A 465 -19.66 -8.36 -11.44
CA ASP A 465 -21.13 -8.45 -11.38
C ASP A 465 -21.66 -9.72 -10.70
N GLY A 466 -21.01 -10.14 -9.60
CA GLY A 466 -21.38 -11.34 -8.86
C GLY A 466 -21.01 -12.66 -9.54
N ALA A 467 -20.39 -12.63 -10.71
CA ALA A 467 -19.83 -13.80 -11.38
C ALA A 467 -18.35 -13.98 -11.02
N ALA A 468 -17.91 -15.23 -10.89
CA ALA A 468 -16.50 -15.54 -10.62
C ALA A 468 -15.57 -15.07 -11.75
N ASN A 469 -16.10 -14.93 -12.97
CA ASN A 469 -15.40 -14.45 -14.17
C ASN A 469 -14.05 -15.15 -14.39
N THR A 470 -13.98 -16.44 -14.11
CA THR A 470 -12.77 -17.26 -14.23
C THR A 470 -13.03 -18.54 -15.01
N VAL A 471 -12.10 -18.91 -15.86
CA VAL A 471 -12.10 -20.21 -16.53
C VAL A 471 -11.27 -21.19 -15.73
N MET A 472 -11.90 -22.27 -15.27
CA MET A 472 -11.26 -23.32 -14.51
C MET A 472 -10.77 -24.43 -15.44
N ILE A 473 -9.45 -24.64 -15.49
CA ILE A 473 -8.80 -25.71 -16.26
C ILE A 473 -8.33 -26.79 -15.27
N PRO A 474 -8.73 -28.05 -15.45
CA PRO A 474 -8.30 -29.15 -14.58
C PRO A 474 -6.78 -29.30 -14.54
N ASP A 475 -6.26 -29.67 -13.35
CA ASP A 475 -4.85 -29.93 -13.13
C ASP A 475 -4.35 -31.03 -14.07
N GLY A 476 -3.17 -30.88 -14.64
CA GLY A 476 -2.59 -31.82 -15.62
C GLY A 476 -3.07 -31.65 -17.06
N GLN A 477 -4.16 -30.90 -17.31
CA GLN A 477 -4.62 -30.64 -18.67
C GLN A 477 -3.77 -29.59 -19.40
N ALA A 478 -4.08 -29.39 -20.69
CA ALA A 478 -3.47 -28.38 -21.54
C ALA A 478 -4.50 -27.33 -21.98
N MET A 479 -4.00 -26.14 -22.33
CA MET A 479 -4.76 -25.06 -22.93
C MET A 479 -4.01 -24.53 -24.14
N THR A 480 -4.66 -24.49 -25.31
CA THR A 480 -4.07 -23.99 -26.56
C THR A 480 -4.61 -22.59 -26.88
N ILE A 481 -3.71 -21.72 -27.26
CA ILE A 481 -3.93 -20.31 -27.58
C ILE A 481 -3.37 -20.06 -28.98
N HIS A 482 -4.19 -19.51 -29.87
CA HIS A 482 -3.81 -19.14 -31.23
C HIS A 482 -3.76 -17.62 -31.38
N PHE A 483 -2.83 -17.15 -32.19
CA PHE A 483 -2.68 -15.74 -32.52
C PHE A 483 -3.00 -15.48 -33.98
N LYS A 484 -3.89 -14.50 -34.24
CA LYS A 484 -4.23 -14.08 -35.63
C LYS A 484 -3.03 -13.46 -36.33
N THR A 485 -2.22 -12.71 -35.58
CA THR A 485 -0.93 -12.16 -35.99
C THR A 485 0.15 -12.65 -35.05
N PRO A 486 1.36 -13.00 -35.55
CA PRO A 486 2.44 -13.49 -34.70
C PRO A 486 2.85 -12.51 -33.60
N VAL A 487 3.27 -13.06 -32.45
CA VAL A 487 3.59 -12.31 -31.23
C VAL A 487 4.94 -12.74 -30.64
N SER A 488 5.44 -11.94 -29.69
CA SER A 488 6.63 -12.25 -28.88
C SER A 488 6.36 -12.23 -27.37
N MET A 489 5.12 -11.93 -26.96
CA MET A 489 4.73 -11.86 -25.54
C MET A 489 3.30 -12.35 -25.36
N LEU A 490 3.08 -13.16 -24.32
CA LEU A 490 1.77 -13.56 -23.84
C LEU A 490 1.55 -13.04 -22.43
N ARG A 491 0.44 -12.33 -22.21
CA ARG A 491 -0.05 -11.91 -20.90
C ARG A 491 -1.09 -12.91 -20.41
N VAL A 492 -0.92 -13.42 -19.18
CA VAL A 492 -1.86 -14.32 -18.53
C VAL A 492 -2.25 -13.76 -17.17
N ALA A 493 -3.52 -13.48 -16.97
CA ALA A 493 -4.08 -13.14 -15.68
C ALA A 493 -4.69 -14.38 -15.03
N LEU A 494 -4.12 -14.79 -13.92
CA LEU A 494 -4.47 -15.99 -13.17
C LEU A 494 -5.37 -15.64 -11.99
N ASP A 495 -6.30 -16.52 -11.66
CA ASP A 495 -7.10 -16.38 -10.45
C ASP A 495 -6.28 -16.80 -9.22
N PRO A 496 -5.93 -15.86 -8.35
CA PRO A 496 -5.22 -16.15 -7.10
C PRO A 496 -6.17 -16.68 -6.02
N ASP A 497 -7.31 -17.26 -6.35
CA ASP A 497 -8.40 -17.59 -5.44
C ASP A 497 -8.92 -16.32 -4.73
N PHE A 498 -9.68 -15.54 -5.47
CA PHE A 498 -10.17 -14.23 -5.02
C PHE A 498 -11.00 -14.30 -3.74
N SER A 499 -11.61 -15.45 -3.45
CA SER A 499 -12.41 -15.67 -2.26
C SER A 499 -11.57 -15.92 -1.00
N ARG A 500 -10.25 -16.18 -1.14
CA ARG A 500 -9.36 -16.43 -0.01
C ARG A 500 -9.19 -15.18 0.87
N ASP A 501 -8.71 -15.37 2.07
CA ASP A 501 -8.26 -14.28 2.92
C ASP A 501 -6.95 -13.66 2.38
N SER A 502 -6.78 -12.34 2.54
CA SER A 502 -5.64 -11.60 2.03
C SER A 502 -5.17 -10.52 3.01
N ILE A 503 -4.03 -9.90 2.74
CA ILE A 503 -3.50 -8.81 3.57
C ILE A 503 -4.40 -7.57 3.57
N SER A 504 -5.20 -7.37 2.54
CA SER A 504 -6.15 -6.26 2.43
C SER A 504 -7.56 -6.62 2.91
N CYS A 505 -7.85 -7.91 3.12
CA CYS A 505 -9.18 -8.39 3.43
C CYS A 505 -9.67 -7.93 4.80
N HIS A 506 -10.93 -7.52 4.85
CA HIS A 506 -11.65 -7.25 6.07
C HIS A 506 -12.10 -8.55 6.74
N GLY A 507 -11.87 -8.73 8.01
CA GLY A 507 -12.51 -9.79 8.76
C GLY A 507 -11.60 -10.61 9.66
N LYS A 508 -11.98 -11.85 9.86
CA LYS A 508 -11.50 -12.81 10.86
C LYS A 508 -9.97 -13.00 10.90
N TYR A 509 -9.27 -12.67 9.82
CA TYR A 509 -7.86 -12.92 9.64
C TYR A 509 -7.09 -11.62 9.46
N GLN A 510 -6.64 -11.11 10.58
CA GLN A 510 -5.77 -9.94 10.65
C GLN A 510 -4.29 -10.34 10.58
N LYS A 511 -4.01 -11.52 10.04
CA LYS A 511 -2.73 -12.25 10.12
C LYS A 511 -1.68 -11.82 9.10
N PHE A 512 -1.94 -10.85 8.26
CA PHE A 512 -1.32 -10.80 6.95
C PHE A 512 0.09 -10.26 6.86
N ALA A 513 0.52 -9.46 7.77
CA ALA A 513 1.91 -9.13 7.93
C ALA A 513 2.42 -9.56 9.31
N MET A 514 1.53 -10.13 10.13
CA MET A 514 1.75 -10.25 11.55
C MET A 514 1.54 -11.66 12.04
N ARG A 515 2.45 -12.12 12.86
CA ARG A 515 2.26 -13.27 13.71
C ARG A 515 1.22 -12.94 14.78
N THR A 516 0.11 -13.68 14.79
CA THR A 516 -0.80 -13.71 15.93
C THR A 516 -0.57 -15.02 16.66
N HIS A 517 -0.35 -14.96 17.96
CA HIS A 517 -0.01 -16.14 18.77
C HIS A 517 -1.14 -17.12 18.99
N VAL A 518 -2.35 -16.79 18.54
CA VAL A 518 -3.55 -17.57 18.85
C VAL A 518 -3.67 -18.85 18.07
N ASP A 519 -2.94 -18.96 16.96
CA ASP A 519 -3.11 -20.11 16.09
C ASP A 519 -1.78 -20.46 15.41
N GLU A 520 -0.87 -20.99 16.22
CA GLU A 520 0.45 -21.46 15.77
C GLU A 520 0.35 -22.55 14.66
N ASN A 521 -0.83 -23.14 14.49
CA ASN A 521 -1.07 -24.23 13.55
C ASN A 521 -1.64 -23.79 12.20
N THR A 522 -2.03 -22.54 12.02
CA THR A 522 -2.50 -22.03 10.71
C THR A 522 -1.40 -21.31 9.96
N ALA A 523 -0.49 -22.06 9.36
CA ALA A 523 0.34 -21.53 8.30
C ALA A 523 -0.53 -21.09 7.13
N VAL A 524 -0.33 -19.87 6.65
CA VAL A 524 -0.99 -19.38 5.44
C VAL A 524 -0.39 -20.12 4.25
N SER A 525 -1.24 -20.66 3.40
CA SER A 525 -0.81 -21.39 2.20
C SER A 525 -1.04 -20.58 0.93
N MET A 526 -0.27 -20.89 -0.10
CA MET A 526 -0.50 -20.34 -1.44
C MET A 526 -1.94 -20.62 -1.90
N PRO A 527 -2.54 -19.69 -2.69
CA PRO A 527 -3.88 -19.89 -3.24
C PRO A 527 -3.96 -21.20 -4.03
N LYS A 528 -4.92 -22.06 -3.69
CA LYS A 528 -4.98 -23.43 -4.24
C LYS A 528 -5.16 -23.46 -5.74
N ASN A 529 -5.96 -22.52 -6.30
CA ASN A 529 -6.27 -22.47 -7.73
C ASN A 529 -5.27 -21.66 -8.55
N LEU A 530 -4.26 -21.05 -7.91
CA LEU A 530 -3.20 -20.33 -8.63
C LEU A 530 -2.30 -21.34 -9.36
N LEU A 531 -1.96 -21.04 -10.61
CA LEU A 531 -0.97 -21.81 -11.38
C LEU A 531 0.36 -21.85 -10.61
N LYS A 532 0.84 -23.05 -10.32
CA LYS A 532 2.16 -23.31 -9.75
C LYS A 532 3.22 -23.50 -10.82
N GLY A 533 2.87 -24.21 -11.88
CA GLY A 533 3.79 -24.49 -12.97
C GLY A 533 3.12 -25.07 -14.20
N CYS A 534 3.81 -24.95 -15.32
CA CYS A 534 3.41 -25.56 -16.59
C CYS A 534 4.61 -25.63 -17.54
N THR A 535 4.43 -26.37 -18.63
CA THR A 535 5.30 -26.31 -19.80
C THR A 535 4.65 -25.42 -20.85
N VAL A 536 5.35 -24.41 -21.30
CA VAL A 536 4.92 -23.51 -22.39
C VAL A 536 5.56 -24.02 -23.67
N VAL A 537 4.75 -24.45 -24.62
CA VAL A 537 5.18 -24.87 -25.96
C VAL A 537 4.73 -23.80 -26.96
N ALA A 538 5.68 -23.06 -27.51
CA ALA A 538 5.43 -22.02 -28.50
C ALA A 538 5.77 -22.55 -29.90
N GLU A 539 4.86 -22.36 -30.86
CA GLU A 539 5.06 -22.66 -32.26
C GLU A 539 5.16 -21.38 -33.07
N THR A 540 6.25 -21.24 -33.79
CA THR A 540 6.51 -20.09 -34.65
C THR A 540 5.91 -20.32 -36.07
N ALA A 541 5.75 -19.26 -36.84
CA ALA A 541 5.14 -19.30 -38.17
C ALA A 541 5.89 -20.20 -39.18
N ASP A 542 7.18 -20.50 -38.93
CA ASP A 542 7.98 -21.46 -39.72
C ASP A 542 7.83 -22.91 -39.24
N GLY A 543 6.95 -23.17 -38.26
CA GLY A 543 6.64 -24.49 -37.72
C GLY A 543 7.61 -25.02 -36.69
N LYS A 544 8.56 -24.19 -36.17
CA LYS A 544 9.48 -24.59 -35.10
C LYS A 544 8.77 -24.56 -33.76
N LEU A 545 9.08 -25.57 -32.94
CA LEU A 545 8.62 -25.65 -31.55
C LEU A 545 9.70 -25.21 -30.58
N HIS A 546 9.32 -24.35 -29.67
CA HIS A 546 10.17 -23.89 -28.56
C HIS A 546 9.48 -24.22 -27.25
N THR A 547 10.23 -24.76 -26.29
CA THR A 547 9.68 -25.19 -25.01
C THR A 547 10.40 -24.49 -23.87
N GLN A 548 9.62 -23.95 -22.93
CA GLN A 548 10.12 -23.39 -21.67
C GLN A 548 9.25 -23.83 -20.49
N GLY A 549 9.85 -23.98 -19.31
CA GLY A 549 9.14 -24.37 -18.10
C GLY A 549 8.83 -23.17 -17.22
N ILE A 550 7.65 -23.16 -16.63
CA ILE A 550 7.29 -22.30 -15.50
C ILE A 550 7.21 -23.20 -14.27
N SER A 551 7.89 -22.82 -13.18
CA SER A 551 7.85 -23.54 -11.91
C SER A 551 7.78 -22.58 -10.74
N ASN A 552 7.13 -23.01 -9.65
CA ASN A 552 6.96 -22.24 -8.42
C ASN A 552 6.44 -20.81 -8.68
N ASN A 553 5.50 -20.68 -9.61
CA ASN A 553 4.88 -19.40 -9.91
C ASN A 553 4.11 -18.87 -8.69
N ARG A 554 4.34 -17.59 -8.37
CA ARG A 554 3.74 -16.87 -7.25
C ARG A 554 2.99 -15.60 -7.68
N GLN A 555 2.90 -15.37 -8.97
CA GLN A 555 2.31 -14.16 -9.53
C GLN A 555 0.93 -14.48 -10.10
N ALA A 556 -0.04 -13.61 -9.82
CA ALA A 556 -1.36 -13.67 -10.44
C ALA A 556 -1.34 -13.11 -11.88
N LEU A 557 -0.43 -12.17 -12.16
CA LEU A 557 -0.21 -11.64 -13.51
C LEU A 557 1.15 -12.12 -14.03
N ARG A 558 1.14 -12.75 -15.20
CA ARG A 558 2.37 -13.25 -15.85
C ARG A 558 2.51 -12.69 -17.25
N TYR A 559 3.70 -12.20 -17.52
CA TYR A 559 4.19 -11.93 -18.88
C TYR A 559 5.15 -13.04 -19.25
N ILE A 560 4.81 -13.77 -20.31
CA ILE A 560 5.57 -14.91 -20.81
C ILE A 560 6.22 -14.47 -22.13
N ALA A 561 7.55 -14.30 -22.09
CA ALA A 561 8.31 -14.01 -23.29
C ALA A 561 8.27 -15.25 -24.21
N LEU A 562 8.01 -15.02 -25.48
CA LEU A 562 7.89 -16.02 -26.53
C LEU A 562 8.95 -15.75 -27.60
N PRO A 563 9.35 -16.76 -28.38
CA PRO A 563 10.11 -16.53 -29.61
C PRO A 563 9.38 -15.54 -30.52
N GLU A 564 10.13 -14.72 -31.25
CA GLU A 564 9.55 -13.86 -32.28
C GLU A 564 8.77 -14.70 -33.29
N ASN A 565 7.70 -14.13 -33.83
CA ASN A 565 6.82 -14.79 -34.78
C ASN A 565 6.08 -16.02 -34.24
N THR A 566 5.83 -16.12 -32.94
CA THR A 566 4.98 -17.18 -32.38
C THR A 566 3.53 -17.00 -32.84
N CYS A 567 2.96 -18.06 -33.41
CA CYS A 567 1.56 -18.10 -33.92
C CYS A 567 0.65 -18.94 -33.03
N ARG A 568 1.20 -19.80 -32.18
CA ARG A 568 0.43 -20.68 -31.29
C ARG A 568 1.23 -20.94 -30.01
N VAL A 569 0.54 -21.00 -28.89
CA VAL A 569 1.09 -21.43 -27.59
C VAL A 569 0.20 -22.51 -26.99
N THR A 570 0.80 -23.59 -26.52
CA THR A 570 0.13 -24.58 -25.68
C THR A 570 0.74 -24.57 -24.29
N LEU A 571 -0.09 -24.30 -23.28
CA LEU A 571 0.26 -24.44 -21.88
C LEU A 571 -0.05 -25.89 -21.49
N GLU A 572 0.99 -26.72 -21.32
CA GLU A 572 0.85 -28.14 -21.02
C GLU A 572 1.16 -28.43 -19.57
N LYS A 573 0.64 -29.56 -19.06
CA LYS A 573 0.92 -30.07 -17.71
C LYS A 573 0.70 -28.97 -16.64
N LEU A 574 -0.40 -28.27 -16.78
CA LEU A 574 -0.79 -27.24 -15.84
C LEU A 574 -0.85 -27.82 -14.42
N GLN A 575 -0.21 -27.19 -13.45
CA GLN A 575 -0.17 -27.59 -12.05
C GLN A 575 -0.61 -26.45 -11.16
N SER A 576 -1.50 -26.73 -10.23
CA SER A 576 -1.95 -25.79 -9.21
C SER A 576 -1.13 -25.88 -7.91
N TRP A 577 -1.32 -24.94 -6.97
CA TRP A 577 -0.73 -24.99 -5.65
C TRP A 577 -1.46 -25.93 -4.66
N GLY A 578 -2.26 -26.85 -5.15
CA GLY A 578 -2.96 -27.87 -4.36
C GLY A 578 -4.47 -27.88 -4.57
N GLY A 579 -4.95 -27.19 -5.61
CA GLY A 579 -6.31 -27.33 -6.14
C GLY A 579 -6.39 -28.47 -7.14
N GLU A 580 -7.61 -28.76 -7.58
CA GLU A 580 -7.87 -29.70 -8.69
C GLU A 580 -7.93 -28.98 -10.05
N LYS A 581 -7.90 -27.65 -10.04
CA LYS A 581 -8.06 -26.78 -11.22
C LYS A 581 -7.23 -25.53 -11.07
N ILE A 582 -6.86 -24.95 -12.20
CA ILE A 582 -6.23 -23.64 -12.30
C ILE A 582 -7.26 -22.62 -12.78
N GLY A 583 -7.37 -21.49 -12.11
CA GLY A 583 -8.22 -20.39 -12.52
C GLY A 583 -7.47 -19.41 -13.44
N ILE A 584 -8.12 -19.02 -14.53
CA ILE A 584 -7.59 -18.05 -15.49
C ILE A 584 -8.67 -17.01 -15.77
N PHE A 585 -8.39 -15.74 -15.56
CA PHE A 585 -9.27 -14.63 -15.90
C PHE A 585 -9.16 -14.24 -17.36
N SER A 586 -7.94 -14.06 -17.86
CA SER A 586 -7.70 -13.68 -19.26
C SER A 586 -6.34 -14.14 -19.76
N CYS A 587 -6.25 -14.30 -21.08
CA CYS A 587 -5.01 -14.43 -21.83
C CYS A 587 -5.07 -13.47 -23.00
N ASP A 588 -4.01 -12.69 -23.22
CA ASP A 588 -3.93 -11.71 -24.29
C ASP A 588 -2.48 -11.44 -24.71
N THR A 589 -2.30 -10.65 -25.74
CA THR A 589 -1.00 -10.17 -26.23
C THR A 589 -0.84 -8.69 -25.90
N ILE A 590 0.41 -8.24 -25.82
CA ILE A 590 0.75 -6.82 -25.65
C ILE A 590 1.45 -6.34 -26.91
#